data_63543d63e9d6168ce03c9e189a5fcbc8
#
_entry.id   63543d63e9d6168ce03c9e189a5fcbc8
#
_cell.length_a   1.000
_cell.length_b   1.000
_cell.length_c   1.000
_cell.angle_alpha   90.00
_cell.angle_beta   90.00
_cell.angle_gamma   90.00
#
_symmetry.space_group_name_H-M   'P 1'
#
loop_
_entity.id
_entity.type
_entity.pdbx_description
1 polymer ?
#
loop_
_entity_poly.entity_id
_entity_poly.type
_entity_poly.pdbx_seq_one_letter_code
_entity_poly.pdbx_strand_id
1 'polypeptide(L)'
;MEPLKHECGVAMIRLLKPLEYYQEKYGTWMYGLNKLYLLMEKQHNRGQEGAGLACVKLEANPGEEYMFRERALGSGAITEIFGTVQNHFKDLAPEQLHDAGYAKKCLPFAGEVYMGHLRYSTTGKSGISYVHPFLRRNNWRAKNLALCGNFNMTNVDEIFARITADGQHPRKYADTYIMLEQVGHRLDREVERLYVECEKEGLKGMDITHAIEDRIDLGNVLKTSSKEWDGGYVICGMTGSGESFAVRDPWGIRPAFWYMDDEIMVLASERPVIQTALNVSAGSINELQPGQAILISKTGKMRLAQINRAKEKKACSFERIYFSRGSDMDIYKERKQLGEKLVNPILKAVDYDVEHTVFSFIPNTAEVAFYGLLELSLIHI
;
A
#
# COMPACT_ATOMS: atom_id res chain seq x y z
N MET A 1 -15.10 -17.19 17.90
CA MET A 1 -14.87 -16.23 16.81
C MET A 1 -13.65 -15.42 17.22
N GLU A 2 -12.47 -15.67 16.61
CA GLU A 2 -11.30 -14.87 16.90
C GLU A 2 -11.54 -13.41 16.48
N PRO A 3 -11.15 -12.42 17.28
CA PRO A 3 -11.37 -11.04 16.93
C PRO A 3 -10.57 -10.69 15.66
N LEU A 4 -11.25 -10.09 14.68
CA LEU A 4 -10.65 -9.56 13.46
C LEU A 4 -9.65 -8.46 13.82
N LYS A 5 -8.36 -8.73 13.64
CA LYS A 5 -7.27 -7.82 13.99
C LYS A 5 -6.27 -7.73 12.83
N HIS A 6 -6.62 -7.15 11.70
CA HIS A 6 -5.68 -6.95 10.58
C HIS A 6 -5.73 -5.50 10.12
N GLU A 7 -4.76 -4.70 10.52
CA GLU A 7 -4.67 -3.28 10.17
C GLU A 7 -3.25 -2.92 9.76
N CYS A 8 -2.85 -3.38 8.58
CA CYS A 8 -1.55 -3.06 8.02
C CYS A 8 -1.52 -1.63 7.45
N GLY A 9 -0.31 -1.05 7.35
CA GLY A 9 -0.05 0.17 6.59
C GLY A 9 0.48 -0.16 5.20
N VAL A 10 -0.03 0.51 4.17
CA VAL A 10 0.49 0.43 2.81
C VAL A 10 0.96 1.79 2.32
N ALA A 11 2.03 1.80 1.53
CA ALA A 11 2.50 2.97 0.81
C ALA A 11 2.94 2.55 -0.59
N MET A 12 2.66 3.39 -1.60
CA MET A 12 3.14 3.20 -2.97
C MET A 12 3.55 4.54 -3.54
N ILE A 13 4.65 4.55 -4.26
CA ILE A 13 5.18 5.74 -4.94
C ILE A 13 5.52 5.38 -6.38
N ARG A 14 5.15 6.27 -7.30
CA ARG A 14 5.63 6.30 -8.69
C ARG A 14 6.22 7.68 -8.96
N LEU A 15 7.52 7.74 -9.22
CA LEU A 15 8.21 8.94 -9.69
C LEU A 15 7.90 9.16 -11.17
N LEU A 16 7.44 10.34 -11.53
CA LEU A 16 6.96 10.65 -12.90
C LEU A 16 8.02 11.32 -13.77
N LYS A 17 9.15 11.69 -13.18
CA LYS A 17 10.34 12.23 -13.86
C LYS A 17 11.49 11.24 -13.72
N PRO A 18 12.54 11.37 -14.53
CA PRO A 18 13.78 10.58 -14.38
C PRO A 18 14.52 10.97 -13.08
N LEU A 19 15.37 10.06 -12.56
CA LEU A 19 16.08 10.30 -11.29
C LEU A 19 16.97 11.54 -11.31
N GLU A 20 17.50 11.88 -12.48
CA GLU A 20 18.31 13.09 -12.73
C GLU A 20 17.54 14.38 -12.37
N TYR A 21 16.25 14.43 -12.67
CA TYR A 21 15.38 15.55 -12.31
C TYR A 21 15.33 15.78 -10.80
N TYR A 22 15.20 14.71 -10.01
CA TYR A 22 15.16 14.81 -8.55
C TYR A 22 16.50 15.16 -7.96
N GLN A 23 17.59 14.66 -8.57
CA GLN A 23 18.95 15.06 -8.20
C GLN A 23 19.16 16.56 -8.41
N GLU A 24 18.73 17.12 -9.53
CA GLU A 24 18.87 18.54 -9.83
C GLU A 24 17.99 19.39 -8.92
N LYS A 25 16.72 19.03 -8.77
CA LYS A 25 15.72 19.86 -8.05
C LYS A 25 15.84 19.75 -6.53
N TYR A 26 16.07 18.56 -5.99
CA TYR A 26 16.05 18.26 -4.57
C TYR A 26 17.42 17.88 -3.98
N GLY A 27 18.45 17.88 -4.78
CA GLY A 27 19.83 17.54 -4.39
C GLY A 27 20.05 16.04 -4.15
N THR A 28 19.08 15.17 -4.52
CA THR A 28 19.20 13.74 -4.34
C THR A 28 18.29 12.93 -5.26
N TRP A 29 18.85 11.93 -5.93
CA TRP A 29 18.10 10.94 -6.69
C TRP A 29 17.27 10.02 -5.78
N MET A 30 17.60 9.92 -4.48
CA MET A 30 16.89 9.11 -3.48
C MET A 30 15.55 9.73 -3.05
N TYR A 31 15.04 10.72 -3.75
CA TYR A 31 13.79 11.42 -3.41
C TYR A 31 12.62 10.45 -3.14
N GLY A 32 12.39 9.50 -4.04
CA GLY A 32 11.32 8.50 -3.88
C GLY A 32 11.53 7.60 -2.67
N LEU A 33 12.74 7.13 -2.43
CA LEU A 33 13.10 6.31 -1.28
C LEU A 33 12.92 7.08 0.03
N ASN A 34 13.34 8.35 0.08
CA ASN A 34 13.17 9.23 1.24
C ASN A 34 11.69 9.52 1.53
N LYS A 35 10.88 9.71 0.47
CA LYS A 35 9.43 9.89 0.64
C LYS A 35 8.76 8.60 1.12
N LEU A 36 9.20 7.43 0.64
CA LEU A 36 8.71 6.15 1.14
C LEU A 36 9.00 5.98 2.63
N TYR A 37 10.23 6.29 3.06
CA TYR A 37 10.59 6.29 4.49
C TYR A 37 9.61 7.14 5.31
N LEU A 38 9.38 8.39 4.90
CA LEU A 38 8.46 9.29 5.59
C LEU A 38 7.02 8.75 5.63
N LEU A 39 6.53 8.19 4.52
CA LEU A 39 5.20 7.58 4.48
C LEU A 39 5.09 6.40 5.45
N MET A 40 6.11 5.56 5.54
CA MET A 40 6.11 4.41 6.45
C MET A 40 6.23 4.86 7.91
N GLU A 41 7.15 5.77 8.24
CA GLU A 41 7.29 6.32 9.58
C GLU A 41 6.02 7.02 10.07
N LYS A 42 5.39 7.83 9.20
CA LYS A 42 4.15 8.54 9.56
C LYS A 42 2.94 7.63 9.75
N GLN A 43 2.98 6.38 9.33
CA GLN A 43 1.94 5.38 9.63
C GLN A 43 2.44 4.18 10.44
N HIS A 44 3.53 4.36 11.21
CA HIS A 44 4.12 3.33 12.07
C HIS A 44 3.13 2.75 13.10
N ASN A 45 2.14 3.55 13.54
CA ASN A 45 1.05 3.10 14.40
C ASN A 45 0.23 1.94 13.81
N ARG A 46 0.26 1.73 12.49
CA ARG A 46 -0.51 0.69 11.80
C ARG A 46 0.20 -0.67 11.77
N GLY A 47 1.48 -0.74 12.06
CA GLY A 47 2.20 -2.01 12.07
C GLY A 47 3.57 -1.92 12.70
N GLN A 48 3.78 -2.66 13.78
CA GLN A 48 5.01 -2.68 14.56
C GLN A 48 5.65 -4.08 14.65
N GLU A 49 5.11 -5.07 13.95
CA GLU A 49 5.61 -6.45 13.99
C GLU A 49 6.59 -6.76 12.86
N GLY A 50 6.64 -5.89 11.87
CA GLY A 50 7.55 -6.00 10.76
C GLY A 50 7.25 -4.96 9.69
N ALA A 51 8.23 -4.73 8.85
CA ALA A 51 8.14 -3.84 7.71
C ALA A 51 8.82 -4.43 6.49
N GLY A 52 8.43 -3.97 5.32
CA GLY A 52 9.12 -4.31 4.09
C GLY A 52 8.94 -3.26 3.02
N LEU A 53 9.91 -3.18 2.15
CA LEU A 53 9.87 -2.35 0.96
C LEU A 53 10.24 -3.15 -0.28
N ALA A 54 9.74 -2.71 -1.43
CA ALA A 54 10.20 -3.16 -2.73
C ALA A 54 10.36 -1.97 -3.67
N CYS A 55 11.27 -2.13 -4.64
CA CYS A 55 11.61 -1.12 -5.64
C CYS A 55 11.72 -1.77 -7.00
N VAL A 56 11.29 -1.06 -8.05
CA VAL A 56 11.50 -1.45 -9.45
C VAL A 56 12.21 -0.32 -10.18
N LYS A 57 13.27 -0.70 -10.91
CA LYS A 57 13.98 0.14 -11.89
C LYS A 57 13.30 -0.02 -13.24
N LEU A 58 12.90 1.08 -13.86
CA LEU A 58 12.21 1.03 -15.16
C LEU A 58 13.15 0.63 -16.28
N GLU A 59 14.39 1.09 -16.21
CA GLU A 59 15.45 0.77 -17.17
C GLU A 59 16.39 -0.26 -16.57
N ALA A 60 16.50 -1.40 -17.22
CA ALA A 60 17.47 -2.44 -16.92
C ALA A 60 17.70 -3.27 -18.17
N ASN A 61 18.98 -3.61 -18.44
CA ASN A 61 19.34 -4.48 -19.52
C ASN A 61 19.16 -5.97 -19.14
N PRO A 62 19.03 -6.87 -20.11
CA PRO A 62 19.14 -8.29 -19.84
C PRO A 62 20.43 -8.63 -19.06
N GLY A 63 20.29 -9.34 -17.94
CA GLY A 63 21.38 -9.66 -17.03
C GLY A 63 21.53 -8.74 -15.84
N GLU A 64 20.80 -7.61 -15.80
CA GLU A 64 20.76 -6.71 -14.64
C GLU A 64 19.54 -6.98 -13.76
N GLU A 65 19.71 -6.86 -12.42
CA GLU A 65 18.59 -6.91 -11.49
C GLU A 65 17.82 -5.58 -11.52
N TYR A 66 16.49 -5.69 -11.53
CA TYR A 66 15.59 -4.53 -11.66
C TYR A 66 14.50 -4.48 -10.59
N MET A 67 14.35 -5.56 -9.80
CA MET A 67 13.31 -5.63 -8.77
C MET A 67 13.93 -6.04 -7.43
N PHE A 68 13.96 -5.12 -6.49
CA PHE A 68 14.61 -5.23 -5.21
C PHE A 68 13.56 -5.32 -4.09
N ARG A 69 13.89 -5.99 -3.00
CA ARG A 69 13.02 -6.11 -1.83
C ARG A 69 13.83 -6.32 -0.57
N GLU A 70 13.48 -5.54 0.51
CA GLU A 70 13.97 -5.75 1.87
C GLU A 70 12.80 -5.93 2.84
N ARG A 71 13.03 -6.71 3.91
CA ARG A 71 12.02 -7.01 4.93
C ARG A 71 12.70 -7.27 6.26
N ALA A 72 12.07 -6.78 7.36
CA ALA A 72 12.52 -7.02 8.72
C ALA A 72 11.35 -7.28 9.66
N LEU A 73 11.66 -7.82 10.85
CA LEU A 73 10.69 -8.09 11.93
C LEU A 73 10.90 -7.14 13.10
N GLY A 74 9.84 -6.95 13.88
CA GLY A 74 9.87 -6.17 15.12
C GLY A 74 9.60 -4.70 14.93
N SER A 75 9.54 -3.98 16.04
CA SER A 75 9.19 -2.54 16.08
C SER A 75 10.23 -1.63 15.42
N GLY A 76 11.49 -2.06 15.34
CA GLY A 76 12.58 -1.36 14.65
C GLY A 76 12.69 -1.67 13.15
N ALA A 77 11.77 -2.44 12.58
CA ALA A 77 11.87 -2.97 11.22
C ALA A 77 12.02 -1.89 10.14
N ILE A 78 11.38 -0.73 10.28
CA ILE A 78 11.56 0.40 9.33
C ILE A 78 13.02 0.85 9.31
N THR A 79 13.58 1.14 10.47
CA THR A 79 14.99 1.57 10.59
C THR A 79 15.94 0.52 10.04
N GLU A 80 15.67 -0.76 10.31
CA GLU A 80 16.50 -1.88 9.84
C GLU A 80 16.50 -1.97 8.31
N ILE A 81 15.33 -1.98 7.66
CA ILE A 81 15.25 -2.12 6.20
C ILE A 81 15.88 -0.92 5.47
N PHE A 82 15.65 0.31 5.94
CA PHE A 82 16.25 1.49 5.34
C PHE A 82 17.75 1.58 5.63
N GLY A 83 18.21 1.14 6.81
CA GLY A 83 19.63 0.98 7.12
C GLY A 83 20.32 -0.04 6.20
N THR A 84 19.67 -1.19 5.94
CA THR A 84 20.16 -2.18 4.98
C THR A 84 20.28 -1.58 3.56
N VAL A 85 19.28 -0.84 3.12
CA VAL A 85 19.32 -0.16 1.82
C VAL A 85 20.44 0.88 1.78
N GLN A 86 20.60 1.69 2.81
CA GLN A 86 21.65 2.71 2.90
C GLN A 86 23.06 2.10 2.93
N ASN A 87 23.23 0.89 3.47
CA ASN A 87 24.51 0.18 3.45
C ASN A 87 25.05 -0.10 2.04
N HIS A 88 24.17 -0.16 1.03
CA HIS A 88 24.61 -0.26 -0.37
C HIS A 88 25.30 1.02 -0.89
N PHE A 89 25.12 2.14 -0.20
CA PHE A 89 25.59 3.47 -0.64
C PHE A 89 26.71 4.03 0.24
N LYS A 90 27.00 3.42 1.39
CA LYS A 90 27.92 3.98 2.41
C LYS A 90 29.36 4.16 1.97
N ASP A 91 29.83 3.29 1.07
CA ASP A 91 31.23 3.27 0.62
C ASP A 91 31.44 3.96 -0.75
N LEU A 92 30.38 4.63 -1.27
CA LEU A 92 30.46 5.36 -2.52
C LEU A 92 31.20 6.69 -2.34
N ALA A 93 31.99 7.05 -3.35
CA ALA A 93 32.55 8.40 -3.44
C ALA A 93 31.43 9.44 -3.58
N PRO A 94 31.60 10.66 -3.05
CA PRO A 94 30.59 11.72 -3.16
C PRO A 94 30.11 11.98 -4.60
N GLU A 95 31.00 11.90 -5.57
CA GLU A 95 30.69 12.07 -6.98
C GLU A 95 29.75 10.97 -7.50
N GLN A 96 29.96 9.73 -7.08
CA GLN A 96 29.09 8.59 -7.42
C GLN A 96 27.72 8.68 -6.72
N LEU A 97 27.72 9.14 -5.47
CA LEU A 97 26.48 9.30 -4.71
C LEU A 97 25.57 10.39 -5.28
N HIS A 98 26.14 11.43 -5.90
CA HIS A 98 25.40 12.51 -6.53
C HIS A 98 25.13 12.29 -8.04
N ASP A 99 25.64 11.20 -8.61
CA ASP A 99 25.39 10.85 -10.01
C ASP A 99 24.16 9.95 -10.14
N ALA A 100 23.03 10.54 -10.54
CA ALA A 100 21.78 9.83 -10.75
C ALA A 100 21.87 8.79 -11.90
N GLY A 101 22.66 9.07 -12.93
CA GLY A 101 22.90 8.15 -14.04
C GLY A 101 23.68 6.91 -13.58
N TYR A 102 24.73 7.11 -12.77
CA TYR A 102 25.44 6.01 -12.12
C TYR A 102 24.54 5.21 -11.19
N ALA A 103 23.76 5.89 -10.33
CA ALA A 103 22.83 5.25 -9.40
C ALA A 103 21.83 4.37 -10.15
N LYS A 104 21.20 4.89 -11.19
CA LYS A 104 20.23 4.20 -12.03
C LYS A 104 20.80 2.91 -12.65
N LYS A 105 22.04 2.91 -13.08
CA LYS A 105 22.70 1.75 -13.69
C LYS A 105 23.23 0.76 -12.66
N CYS A 106 23.92 1.25 -11.63
CA CYS A 106 24.76 0.43 -10.77
C CYS A 106 24.17 0.14 -9.39
N LEU A 107 23.29 1.01 -8.85
CA LEU A 107 22.88 0.89 -7.46
C LEU A 107 21.55 0.15 -7.30
N PRO A 108 21.44 -0.76 -6.33
CA PRO A 108 20.17 -1.35 -5.95
C PRO A 108 19.25 -0.26 -5.38
N PHE A 109 17.94 -0.46 -5.46
CA PHE A 109 16.91 0.47 -4.98
C PHE A 109 16.92 1.89 -5.61
N ALA A 110 17.77 2.15 -6.59
CA ALA A 110 17.75 3.38 -7.40
C ALA A 110 16.75 3.24 -8.54
N GLY A 111 15.47 3.25 -8.22
CA GLY A 111 14.37 3.06 -9.17
C GLY A 111 13.31 4.14 -9.08
N GLU A 112 12.25 3.97 -9.84
CA GLU A 112 11.17 4.95 -9.99
C GLU A 112 9.83 4.47 -9.41
N VAL A 113 9.71 3.17 -9.07
CA VAL A 113 8.51 2.59 -8.47
C VAL A 113 8.87 1.99 -7.12
N TYR A 114 8.16 2.40 -6.09
CA TYR A 114 8.39 1.92 -4.72
C TYR A 114 7.10 1.46 -4.06
N MET A 115 7.21 0.49 -3.19
CA MET A 115 6.14 -0.05 -2.38
C MET A 115 6.64 -0.28 -0.95
N GLY A 116 5.88 0.15 0.05
CA GLY A 116 6.14 -0.05 1.46
C GLY A 116 4.97 -0.71 2.17
N HIS A 117 5.27 -1.52 3.17
CA HIS A 117 4.28 -2.21 3.98
C HIS A 117 4.69 -2.26 5.45
N LEU A 118 3.74 -2.01 6.32
CA LEU A 118 3.85 -2.16 7.77
C LEU A 118 2.92 -3.27 8.21
N ARG A 119 3.48 -4.26 8.88
CA ARG A 119 2.74 -5.43 9.31
C ARG A 119 2.22 -5.29 10.73
N TYR A 120 0.93 -5.59 10.86
CA TYR A 120 0.29 -5.90 12.12
C TYR A 120 -0.31 -7.31 12.01
N SER A 121 0.20 -8.27 12.78
CA SER A 121 -0.22 -9.67 12.72
C SER A 121 -1.27 -9.97 13.79
N THR A 122 -2.19 -10.87 13.46
CA THR A 122 -3.28 -11.22 14.37
C THR A 122 -3.62 -12.71 14.41
N THR A 123 -3.07 -13.47 13.48
CA THR A 123 -3.41 -14.90 13.31
C THR A 123 -2.30 -15.86 13.72
N GLY A 124 -1.42 -15.47 14.64
CA GLY A 124 -0.39 -16.39 15.19
C GLY A 124 0.70 -16.86 14.21
N LYS A 125 0.58 -16.59 12.92
CA LYS A 125 1.64 -16.89 11.94
C LYS A 125 2.66 -15.76 11.96
N SER A 126 3.79 -15.96 12.60
CA SER A 126 4.89 -15.03 12.72
C SER A 126 6.05 -15.39 11.78
N GLY A 127 7.01 -14.48 11.66
CA GLY A 127 8.26 -14.67 10.92
C GLY A 127 8.32 -13.91 9.61
N ILE A 128 9.54 -13.74 9.13
CA ILE A 128 9.89 -12.96 7.94
C ILE A 128 9.17 -13.45 6.66
N SER A 129 8.77 -14.71 6.64
CA SER A 129 8.03 -15.32 5.52
C SER A 129 6.65 -14.71 5.30
N TYR A 130 6.10 -14.02 6.30
CA TYR A 130 4.77 -13.40 6.26
C TYR A 130 4.82 -11.87 6.18
N VAL A 131 6.02 -11.28 6.13
CA VAL A 131 6.20 -9.84 5.94
C VAL A 131 6.08 -9.51 4.45
N HIS A 132 5.22 -8.57 4.10
CA HIS A 132 5.10 -8.04 2.74
C HIS A 132 6.26 -7.05 2.43
N PRO A 133 6.52 -6.76 1.16
CA PRO A 133 5.92 -7.27 -0.07
C PRO A 133 6.29 -8.73 -0.36
N PHE A 134 5.34 -9.49 -0.90
CA PHE A 134 5.63 -10.77 -1.50
C PHE A 134 6.07 -10.60 -2.95
N LEU A 135 6.97 -11.48 -3.41
CA LEU A 135 7.59 -11.38 -4.72
C LEU A 135 7.44 -12.70 -5.47
N ARG A 136 6.88 -12.61 -6.67
CA ARG A 136 6.83 -13.66 -7.66
C ARG A 136 7.85 -13.36 -8.74
N ARG A 137 8.73 -14.31 -9.03
CA ARG A 137 9.81 -14.20 -10.03
C ARG A 137 9.49 -15.02 -11.29
N ASN A 138 9.85 -14.45 -12.43
CA ASN A 138 9.76 -15.09 -13.76
C ASN A 138 10.86 -14.53 -14.67
N ASN A 139 11.19 -15.22 -15.76
CA ASN A 139 12.15 -14.74 -16.75
C ASN A 139 11.64 -13.56 -17.60
N TRP A 140 10.33 -13.40 -17.70
CA TRP A 140 9.71 -12.24 -18.35
C TRP A 140 9.50 -11.13 -17.32
N ARG A 141 10.02 -9.92 -17.58
CA ARG A 141 9.87 -8.78 -16.69
C ARG A 141 8.41 -8.51 -16.34
N ALA A 142 7.53 -8.47 -17.37
CA ALA A 142 6.11 -8.23 -17.20
C ALA A 142 5.37 -9.30 -16.36
N LYS A 143 5.92 -10.51 -16.21
CA LYS A 143 5.38 -11.59 -15.36
C LYS A 143 5.88 -11.55 -13.92
N ASN A 144 6.91 -10.75 -13.60
CA ASN A 144 7.32 -10.53 -12.22
C ASN A 144 6.31 -9.64 -11.52
N LEU A 145 6.00 -9.96 -10.27
CA LEU A 145 5.00 -9.24 -9.50
C LEU A 145 5.44 -9.15 -8.03
N ALA A 146 5.51 -7.91 -7.52
CA ALA A 146 5.52 -7.66 -6.08
C ALA A 146 4.13 -7.24 -5.64
N LEU A 147 3.68 -7.73 -4.47
CA LEU A 147 2.36 -7.45 -3.93
C LEU A 147 2.41 -7.23 -2.42
N CYS A 148 1.72 -6.20 -1.95
CA CYS A 148 1.44 -5.98 -0.54
C CYS A 148 0.00 -5.48 -0.36
N GLY A 149 -0.50 -5.48 0.87
CA GLY A 149 -1.84 -4.95 1.11
C GLY A 149 -2.23 -4.89 2.58
N ASN A 150 -3.23 -4.08 2.84
CA ASN A 150 -4.02 -4.10 4.05
C ASN A 150 -5.33 -4.82 3.71
N PHE A 151 -5.45 -6.08 4.08
CA PHE A 151 -6.62 -6.86 3.73
C PHE A 151 -6.87 -8.04 4.69
N ASN A 152 -8.12 -8.44 4.73
CA ASN A 152 -8.57 -9.67 5.35
C ASN A 152 -9.63 -10.30 4.44
N MET A 153 -9.26 -11.41 3.83
CA MET A 153 -10.15 -12.16 2.94
C MET A 153 -10.98 -13.14 3.76
N THR A 154 -12.28 -13.14 3.54
CA THR A 154 -13.20 -14.04 4.25
C THR A 154 -13.28 -15.42 3.62
N ASN A 155 -12.90 -15.55 2.35
CA ASN A 155 -13.03 -16.78 1.55
C ASN A 155 -11.68 -17.32 1.04
N VAL A 156 -10.64 -17.22 1.87
CA VAL A 156 -9.28 -17.71 1.52
C VAL A 156 -9.29 -19.20 1.17
N ASP A 157 -10.03 -20.02 1.93
CA ASP A 157 -10.12 -21.45 1.75
C ASP A 157 -10.71 -21.83 0.38
N GLU A 158 -11.77 -21.13 -0.02
CA GLU A 158 -12.43 -21.32 -1.32
C GLU A 158 -11.52 -20.95 -2.47
N ILE A 159 -10.81 -19.83 -2.36
CA ILE A 159 -9.85 -19.38 -3.38
C ILE A 159 -8.67 -20.36 -3.47
N PHE A 160 -8.16 -20.84 -2.34
CA PHE A 160 -7.08 -21.84 -2.29
C PHE A 160 -7.50 -23.15 -2.96
N ALA A 161 -8.68 -23.67 -2.60
CA ALA A 161 -9.23 -24.90 -3.20
C ALA A 161 -9.37 -24.76 -4.72
N ARG A 162 -9.82 -23.60 -5.20
CA ARG A 162 -9.98 -23.34 -6.62
C ARG A 162 -8.64 -23.26 -7.36
N ILE A 163 -7.66 -22.51 -6.84
CA ILE A 163 -6.31 -22.45 -7.41
C ILE A 163 -5.72 -23.86 -7.55
N THR A 164 -5.94 -24.71 -6.54
CA THR A 164 -5.48 -26.10 -6.55
C THR A 164 -6.25 -26.94 -7.58
N ALA A 165 -7.56 -26.75 -7.72
CA ALA A 165 -8.38 -27.42 -8.73
C ALA A 165 -7.99 -27.02 -10.16
N ASP A 166 -7.51 -25.78 -10.35
CA ASP A 166 -6.95 -25.28 -11.62
C ASP A 166 -5.54 -25.86 -11.91
N GLY A 167 -5.03 -26.77 -11.08
CA GLY A 167 -3.74 -27.44 -11.25
C GLY A 167 -2.53 -26.66 -10.71
N GLN A 168 -2.75 -25.54 -10.00
CA GLN A 168 -1.68 -24.80 -9.38
C GLN A 168 -1.29 -25.41 -8.02
N HIS A 169 -0.04 -25.19 -7.61
CA HIS A 169 0.48 -25.69 -6.34
C HIS A 169 1.04 -24.54 -5.49
N PRO A 170 0.18 -23.79 -4.77
CA PRO A 170 0.64 -22.69 -3.90
C PRO A 170 1.55 -23.24 -2.79
N ARG A 171 2.73 -22.63 -2.63
CA ARG A 171 3.75 -23.11 -1.68
C ARG A 171 3.44 -22.76 -0.23
N LYS A 172 2.50 -21.83 0.01
CA LYS A 172 2.13 -21.37 1.35
C LYS A 172 0.64 -21.13 1.43
N TYR A 173 0.08 -21.52 2.56
CA TYR A 173 -1.28 -21.17 2.92
C TYR A 173 -1.30 -19.84 3.70
N ALA A 174 -1.35 -18.76 2.98
CA ALA A 174 -1.51 -17.40 3.52
C ALA A 174 -2.27 -16.56 2.49
N ASP A 175 -3.18 -15.72 2.94
CA ASP A 175 -4.04 -14.90 2.09
C ASP A 175 -3.24 -14.09 1.05
N THR A 176 -2.21 -13.36 1.48
CA THR A 176 -1.36 -12.58 0.57
C THR A 176 -0.67 -13.43 -0.47
N TYR A 177 -0.20 -14.63 -0.07
CA TYR A 177 0.47 -15.51 -1.00
C TYR A 177 -0.51 -16.07 -2.04
N ILE A 178 -1.71 -16.43 -1.61
CA ILE A 178 -2.79 -16.88 -2.48
C ILE A 178 -3.19 -15.78 -3.47
N MET A 179 -3.33 -14.53 -3.00
CA MET A 179 -3.61 -13.37 -3.85
C MET A 179 -2.49 -13.13 -4.87
N LEU A 180 -1.23 -13.24 -4.45
CA LEU A 180 -0.07 -13.12 -5.35
C LEU A 180 -0.13 -14.14 -6.48
N GLU A 181 -0.41 -15.41 -6.15
CA GLU A 181 -0.47 -16.49 -7.15
C GLU A 181 -1.69 -16.33 -8.08
N GLN A 182 -2.83 -15.89 -7.55
CA GLN A 182 -4.03 -15.67 -8.38
C GLN A 182 -3.84 -14.52 -9.37
N VAL A 183 -3.34 -13.38 -8.89
CA VAL A 183 -3.03 -12.22 -9.77
C VAL A 183 -1.92 -12.58 -10.74
N GLY A 184 -0.86 -13.27 -10.27
CA GLY A 184 0.26 -13.71 -11.08
C GLY A 184 -0.16 -14.67 -12.20
N HIS A 185 -1.07 -15.60 -11.92
CA HIS A 185 -1.60 -16.50 -12.96
C HIS A 185 -2.37 -15.74 -14.05
N ARG A 186 -3.17 -14.74 -13.67
CA ARG A 186 -3.88 -13.90 -14.65
C ARG A 186 -2.93 -13.01 -15.44
N LEU A 187 -1.89 -12.53 -14.79
CA LEU A 187 -0.81 -11.78 -15.42
C LEU A 187 -0.06 -12.65 -16.47
N ASP A 188 0.25 -13.91 -16.13
CA ASP A 188 0.85 -14.85 -17.07
C ASP A 188 -0.01 -15.00 -18.33
N ARG A 189 -1.30 -15.22 -18.16
CA ARG A 189 -2.23 -15.38 -19.30
C ARG A 189 -2.35 -14.12 -20.16
N GLU A 190 -2.32 -12.95 -19.55
CA GLU A 190 -2.33 -11.68 -20.31
C GLU A 190 -1.04 -11.52 -21.12
N VAL A 191 0.11 -11.81 -20.54
CA VAL A 191 1.39 -11.77 -21.25
C VAL A 191 1.45 -12.81 -22.38
N GLU A 192 0.97 -14.05 -22.16
CA GLU A 192 0.90 -15.07 -23.19
C GLU A 192 -0.01 -14.66 -24.36
N ARG A 193 -1.16 -14.07 -24.07
CA ARG A 193 -2.07 -13.54 -25.09
C ARG A 193 -1.37 -12.49 -25.97
N LEU A 194 -0.71 -11.53 -25.33
CA LEU A 194 0.02 -10.46 -26.01
C LEU A 194 1.23 -11.01 -26.80
N TYR A 195 1.92 -12.01 -26.25
CA TYR A 195 3.02 -12.68 -26.94
C TYR A 195 2.56 -13.24 -28.31
N VAL A 196 1.45 -13.99 -28.31
CA VAL A 196 0.89 -14.57 -29.54
C VAL A 196 0.46 -13.48 -30.53
N GLU A 197 -0.08 -12.36 -30.06
CA GLU A 197 -0.44 -11.21 -30.92
C GLU A 197 0.81 -10.58 -31.54
N CYS A 198 1.85 -10.33 -30.75
CA CYS A 198 3.13 -9.78 -31.23
C CYS A 198 3.82 -10.68 -32.28
N GLU A 199 3.78 -12.01 -32.08
CA GLU A 199 4.30 -12.95 -33.09
C GLU A 199 3.54 -12.86 -34.41
N LYS A 200 2.20 -12.76 -34.37
CA LYS A 200 1.37 -12.58 -35.58
C LYS A 200 1.64 -11.25 -36.28
N GLU A 201 2.01 -10.21 -35.54
CA GLU A 201 2.45 -8.92 -36.09
C GLU A 201 3.86 -8.97 -36.65
N GLY A 202 4.60 -10.08 -36.47
CA GLY A 202 5.95 -10.28 -36.99
C GLY A 202 7.05 -9.71 -36.09
N LEU A 203 6.75 -9.28 -34.85
CA LEU A 203 7.72 -8.82 -33.89
C LEU A 203 8.65 -9.96 -33.43
N LYS A 204 9.88 -9.64 -33.03
CA LYS A 204 10.89 -10.63 -32.58
C LYS A 204 11.75 -10.10 -31.45
N GLY A 205 12.30 -11.01 -30.63
CA GLY A 205 13.26 -10.69 -29.58
C GLY A 205 12.75 -9.64 -28.60
N MET A 206 13.53 -8.62 -28.32
CA MET A 206 13.21 -7.56 -27.36
C MET A 206 12.03 -6.68 -27.80
N ASP A 207 11.73 -6.60 -29.11
CA ASP A 207 10.57 -5.84 -29.59
C ASP A 207 9.27 -6.45 -29.07
N ILE A 208 9.17 -7.79 -28.93
CA ILE A 208 8.03 -8.46 -28.29
C ILE A 208 7.93 -8.03 -26.81
N THR A 209 9.06 -8.02 -26.10
CA THR A 209 9.08 -7.61 -24.68
C THR A 209 8.57 -6.19 -24.51
N HIS A 210 9.08 -5.24 -25.30
CA HIS A 210 8.63 -3.84 -25.24
C HIS A 210 7.16 -3.69 -25.60
N ALA A 211 6.69 -4.37 -26.66
CA ALA A 211 5.31 -4.33 -27.07
C ALA A 211 4.35 -4.90 -25.98
N ILE A 212 4.73 -5.97 -25.29
CA ILE A 212 3.98 -6.53 -24.16
C ILE A 212 3.92 -5.52 -23.01
N GLU A 213 5.05 -4.92 -22.62
CA GLU A 213 5.14 -3.93 -21.55
C GLU A 213 4.27 -2.69 -21.84
N ASP A 214 4.15 -2.29 -23.09
CA ASP A 214 3.30 -1.15 -23.49
C ASP A 214 1.81 -1.47 -23.58
N ARG A 215 1.45 -2.74 -23.83
CA ARG A 215 0.08 -3.17 -24.14
C ARG A 215 -0.63 -3.89 -22.99
N ILE A 216 0.08 -4.24 -21.92
CA ILE A 216 -0.48 -5.02 -20.82
C ILE A 216 -1.69 -4.33 -20.17
N ASP A 217 -2.79 -5.04 -20.03
CA ASP A 217 -4.01 -4.53 -19.38
C ASP A 217 -4.17 -5.05 -17.95
N LEU A 218 -3.53 -4.36 -17.01
CA LEU A 218 -3.69 -4.64 -15.57
C LEU A 218 -5.14 -4.49 -15.10
N GLY A 219 -5.95 -3.67 -15.75
CA GLY A 219 -7.37 -3.54 -15.43
C GLY A 219 -8.11 -4.85 -15.67
N ASN A 220 -7.85 -5.50 -16.80
CA ASN A 220 -8.42 -6.82 -17.12
C ASN A 220 -7.88 -7.91 -16.17
N VAL A 221 -6.58 -7.88 -15.87
CA VAL A 221 -5.96 -8.80 -14.90
C VAL A 221 -6.65 -8.70 -13.53
N LEU A 222 -6.80 -7.49 -13.00
CA LEU A 222 -7.47 -7.26 -11.71
C LEU A 222 -8.95 -7.62 -11.74
N LYS A 223 -9.68 -7.21 -12.77
CA LYS A 223 -11.10 -7.51 -12.93
C LYS A 223 -11.36 -9.01 -12.96
N THR A 224 -10.48 -9.76 -13.61
CA THR A 224 -10.60 -11.21 -13.69
C THR A 224 -10.20 -11.90 -12.41
N SER A 225 -9.14 -11.42 -11.73
CA SER A 225 -8.68 -11.97 -10.45
C SER A 225 -9.68 -11.73 -9.32
N SER A 226 -10.26 -10.52 -9.26
CA SER A 226 -11.07 -10.09 -8.11
C SER A 226 -12.53 -10.50 -8.16
N LYS A 227 -12.97 -11.22 -9.18
CA LYS A 227 -14.39 -11.65 -9.32
C LYS A 227 -14.94 -12.38 -8.10
N GLU A 228 -14.09 -13.10 -7.40
CA GLU A 228 -14.44 -13.99 -6.31
C GLU A 228 -13.87 -13.53 -4.97
N TRP A 229 -13.22 -12.40 -4.94
CA TRP A 229 -12.68 -11.88 -3.69
C TRP A 229 -13.78 -11.37 -2.79
N ASP A 230 -13.83 -11.90 -1.58
CA ASP A 230 -14.69 -11.43 -0.52
C ASP A 230 -13.86 -10.99 0.69
N GLY A 231 -14.23 -9.83 1.28
CA GLY A 231 -13.51 -9.24 2.39
C GLY A 231 -13.25 -7.76 2.22
N GLY A 232 -12.54 -7.19 3.21
CA GLY A 232 -12.07 -5.80 3.15
C GLY A 232 -10.62 -5.75 2.71
N TYR A 233 -10.29 -5.03 1.64
CA TYR A 233 -8.93 -4.99 1.13
C TYR A 233 -8.55 -3.69 0.44
N VAL A 234 -7.28 -3.35 0.60
CA VAL A 234 -6.51 -2.49 -0.31
C VAL A 234 -5.24 -3.25 -0.68
N ILE A 235 -5.12 -3.61 -1.95
CA ILE A 235 -3.99 -4.39 -2.48
C ILE A 235 -3.21 -3.52 -3.45
N CYS A 236 -1.91 -3.39 -3.20
CA CYS A 236 -0.95 -2.72 -4.06
C CYS A 236 -0.07 -3.75 -4.76
N GLY A 237 0.23 -3.52 -6.02
CA GLY A 237 1.12 -4.37 -6.80
C GLY A 237 1.97 -3.57 -7.80
N MET A 238 3.12 -4.13 -8.14
CA MET A 238 3.98 -3.61 -9.21
C MET A 238 4.62 -4.77 -9.97
N THR A 239 4.65 -4.64 -11.30
CA THR A 239 5.31 -5.60 -12.19
C THR A 239 6.81 -5.31 -12.31
N GLY A 240 7.57 -6.26 -12.80
CA GLY A 240 9.00 -6.04 -13.07
C GLY A 240 9.27 -5.08 -14.22
N SER A 241 8.30 -4.79 -15.06
CA SER A 241 8.37 -3.79 -16.14
C SER A 241 7.99 -2.38 -15.70
N GLY A 242 7.45 -2.23 -14.47
CA GLY A 242 7.19 -0.92 -13.87
C GLY A 242 5.75 -0.46 -13.89
N GLU A 243 4.81 -1.25 -14.45
CA GLU A 243 3.39 -1.00 -14.24
C GLU A 243 3.06 -1.24 -12.76
N SER A 244 2.17 -0.43 -12.22
CA SER A 244 1.75 -0.56 -10.85
C SER A 244 0.26 -0.31 -10.67
N PHE A 245 -0.28 -0.84 -9.59
CA PHE A 245 -1.70 -0.70 -9.28
C PHE A 245 -1.97 -0.64 -7.78
N ALA A 246 -3.10 -0.06 -7.45
CA ALA A 246 -3.73 -0.24 -6.14
C ALA A 246 -5.24 -0.47 -6.37
N VAL A 247 -5.80 -1.50 -5.75
CA VAL A 247 -7.22 -1.85 -5.86
C VAL A 247 -7.85 -1.89 -4.48
N ARG A 248 -9.07 -1.32 -4.36
CA ARG A 248 -9.85 -1.28 -3.13
C ARG A 248 -11.08 -2.17 -3.22
N ASP A 249 -11.47 -2.76 -2.10
CA ASP A 249 -12.66 -3.60 -1.98
C ASP A 249 -13.96 -2.87 -2.38
N PRO A 250 -14.99 -3.63 -2.83
CA PRO A 250 -16.24 -3.04 -3.32
C PRO A 250 -17.07 -2.29 -2.29
N TRP A 251 -16.84 -2.54 -0.98
CA TRP A 251 -17.53 -1.88 0.13
C TRP A 251 -16.75 -0.69 0.70
N GLY A 252 -15.49 -0.49 0.27
CA GLY A 252 -14.61 0.52 0.81
C GLY A 252 -14.31 0.34 2.30
N ILE A 253 -14.18 -0.91 2.75
CA ILE A 253 -13.93 -1.26 4.16
C ILE A 253 -12.56 -0.73 4.60
N ARG A 254 -11.51 -0.99 3.80
CA ARG A 254 -10.15 -0.53 4.09
C ARG A 254 -9.92 0.87 3.51
N PRO A 255 -9.23 1.77 4.24
CA PRO A 255 -8.94 3.11 3.75
C PRO A 255 -7.77 3.11 2.76
N ALA A 256 -7.87 3.94 1.73
CA ALA A 256 -6.80 4.23 0.79
C ALA A 256 -6.95 5.65 0.26
N PHE A 257 -5.87 6.41 0.33
CA PHE A 257 -5.79 7.80 -0.12
C PHE A 257 -4.65 7.95 -1.11
N TRP A 258 -4.81 8.83 -2.08
CA TRP A 258 -3.80 9.08 -3.09
C TRP A 258 -3.68 10.56 -3.45
N TYR A 259 -2.50 10.92 -3.89
CA TYR A 259 -2.14 12.23 -4.42
C TYR A 259 -1.30 12.06 -5.67
N MET A 260 -1.43 12.96 -6.62
CA MET A 260 -0.61 13.01 -7.82
C MET A 260 -0.43 14.47 -8.27
N ASP A 261 0.79 14.81 -8.65
CA ASP A 261 1.16 16.00 -9.38
C ASP A 261 1.95 15.63 -10.65
N ASP A 262 2.72 16.55 -11.19
CA ASP A 262 3.55 16.32 -12.38
C ASP A 262 4.89 15.60 -12.09
N GLU A 263 5.21 15.37 -10.83
CA GLU A 263 6.46 14.75 -10.38
C GLU A 263 6.28 13.38 -9.74
N ILE A 264 5.22 13.21 -8.95
CA ILE A 264 5.05 12.04 -8.12
C ILE A 264 3.59 11.63 -8.00
N MET A 265 3.34 10.35 -8.04
CA MET A 265 2.10 9.75 -7.57
C MET A 265 2.37 9.00 -6.26
N VAL A 266 1.51 9.20 -5.27
CA VAL A 266 1.61 8.56 -3.94
C VAL A 266 0.28 7.99 -3.52
N LEU A 267 0.31 6.79 -2.93
CA LEU A 267 -0.82 6.19 -2.22
C LEU A 267 -0.39 5.80 -0.81
N ALA A 268 -1.28 6.01 0.17
CA ALA A 268 -1.08 5.57 1.55
C ALA A 268 -2.42 5.17 2.19
N SER A 269 -2.35 4.44 3.30
CA SER A 269 -3.55 4.05 4.07
C SER A 269 -4.22 5.23 4.76
N GLU A 270 -3.50 6.33 5.01
CA GLU A 270 -4.02 7.49 5.75
C GLU A 270 -3.73 8.81 5.02
N ARG A 271 -4.73 9.71 4.97
CA ARG A 271 -4.61 11.05 4.37
C ARG A 271 -3.54 11.92 5.06
N PRO A 272 -3.48 12.02 6.40
CA PRO A 272 -2.49 12.86 7.09
C PRO A 272 -1.03 12.45 6.82
N VAL A 273 -0.82 11.18 6.50
CA VAL A 273 0.50 10.65 6.13
C VAL A 273 1.01 11.30 4.85
N ILE A 274 0.15 11.38 3.83
CA ILE A 274 0.48 12.04 2.55
C ILE A 274 0.67 13.54 2.76
N GLN A 275 -0.23 14.19 3.53
CA GLN A 275 -0.11 15.62 3.86
C GLN A 275 1.26 15.94 4.45
N THR A 276 1.68 15.17 5.45
CA THR A 276 2.93 15.43 6.15
C THR A 276 4.16 15.08 5.29
N ALA A 277 4.13 13.95 4.55
CA ALA A 277 5.28 13.51 3.76
C ALA A 277 5.55 14.43 2.55
N LEU A 278 4.50 14.99 1.96
CA LEU A 278 4.61 15.82 0.75
C LEU A 278 4.38 17.32 1.00
N ASN A 279 3.96 17.70 2.22
CA ASN A 279 3.57 19.05 2.57
C ASN A 279 2.47 19.62 1.65
N VAL A 280 1.40 18.84 1.47
CA VAL A 280 0.26 19.18 0.62
C VAL A 280 -1.01 19.35 1.45
N SER A 281 -1.99 20.10 0.92
CA SER A 281 -3.27 20.34 1.60
C SER A 281 -4.14 19.08 1.62
N ALA A 282 -4.99 18.94 2.63
CA ALA A 282 -5.95 17.81 2.71
C ALA A 282 -6.90 17.76 1.50
N GLY A 283 -7.25 18.92 0.95
CA GLY A 283 -8.16 19.03 -0.19
C GLY A 283 -7.58 18.55 -1.52
N SER A 284 -6.24 18.41 -1.63
CA SER A 284 -5.59 17.88 -2.82
C SER A 284 -5.45 16.35 -2.80
N ILE A 285 -5.78 15.70 -1.66
CA ILE A 285 -5.66 14.26 -1.49
C ILE A 285 -7.02 13.61 -1.71
N ASN A 286 -7.04 12.62 -2.57
CA ASN A 286 -8.26 11.91 -2.96
C ASN A 286 -8.38 10.56 -2.23
N GLU A 287 -9.60 10.16 -1.93
CA GLU A 287 -9.88 8.81 -1.45
C GLU A 287 -10.15 7.89 -2.65
N LEU A 288 -9.50 6.72 -2.69
CA LEU A 288 -9.82 5.68 -3.66
C LEU A 288 -11.22 5.13 -3.35
N GLN A 289 -12.13 5.18 -4.32
CA GLN A 289 -13.53 4.82 -4.09
C GLN A 289 -13.76 3.31 -4.04
N PRO A 290 -14.88 2.83 -3.47
CA PRO A 290 -15.22 1.41 -3.42
C PRO A 290 -15.17 0.73 -4.79
N GLY A 291 -14.45 -0.39 -4.87
CA GLY A 291 -14.30 -1.19 -6.09
C GLY A 291 -13.43 -0.57 -7.17
N GLN A 292 -12.82 0.60 -6.93
CA GLN A 292 -11.90 1.25 -7.87
C GLN A 292 -10.48 0.71 -7.75
N ALA A 293 -9.74 0.86 -8.83
CA ALA A 293 -8.29 0.76 -8.86
C ALA A 293 -7.64 1.98 -9.48
N ILE A 294 -6.47 2.30 -8.98
CA ILE A 294 -5.46 3.12 -9.64
C ILE A 294 -4.62 2.18 -10.50
N LEU A 295 -4.43 2.50 -11.75
CA LEU A 295 -3.58 1.77 -12.68
C LEU A 295 -2.56 2.75 -13.26
N ILE A 296 -1.29 2.42 -13.16
CA ILE A 296 -0.19 3.28 -13.62
C ILE A 296 0.64 2.48 -14.62
N SER A 297 0.75 2.98 -15.83
CA SER A 297 1.57 2.37 -16.87
C SER A 297 3.07 2.55 -16.58
N LYS A 298 3.92 1.80 -17.31
CA LYS A 298 5.37 1.98 -17.30
C LYS A 298 5.78 3.44 -17.55
N THR A 299 5.05 4.14 -18.42
CA THR A 299 5.32 5.55 -18.74
C THR A 299 4.82 6.55 -17.68
N GLY A 300 4.24 6.09 -16.57
CA GLY A 300 3.69 6.95 -15.51
C GLY A 300 2.29 7.47 -15.76
N LYS A 301 1.64 7.09 -16.88
CA LYS A 301 0.25 7.49 -17.13
C LYS A 301 -0.69 6.77 -16.18
N MET A 302 -1.38 7.53 -15.35
CA MET A 302 -2.36 7.02 -14.39
C MET A 302 -3.76 7.02 -14.97
N ARG A 303 -4.54 5.99 -14.64
CA ARG A 303 -6.00 5.96 -14.84
C ARG A 303 -6.71 5.36 -13.64
N LEU A 304 -7.87 5.88 -13.30
CA LEU A 304 -8.81 5.25 -12.38
C LEU A 304 -9.70 4.30 -13.15
N ALA A 305 -9.90 3.10 -12.64
CA ALA A 305 -10.74 2.09 -13.27
C ALA A 305 -11.70 1.48 -12.23
N GLN A 306 -12.97 1.33 -12.60
CA GLN A 306 -13.92 0.56 -11.80
C GLN A 306 -13.70 -0.93 -12.07
N ILE A 307 -13.09 -1.63 -11.14
CA ILE A 307 -12.74 -3.05 -11.23
C ILE A 307 -13.95 -3.91 -10.84
N ASN A 308 -14.51 -3.62 -9.67
CA ASN A 308 -15.71 -4.28 -9.16
C ASN A 308 -16.84 -3.26 -9.01
N ARG A 309 -18.09 -3.71 -9.14
CA ARG A 309 -19.26 -2.84 -8.91
C ARG A 309 -19.19 -2.28 -7.50
N ALA A 310 -19.19 -0.95 -7.37
CA ALA A 310 -19.24 -0.29 -6.07
C ALA A 310 -20.52 -0.69 -5.33
N LYS A 311 -20.37 -0.99 -4.05
CA LYS A 311 -21.46 -1.23 -3.10
C LYS A 311 -21.59 -0.04 -2.16
N GLU A 312 -22.57 -0.04 -1.29
CA GLU A 312 -22.69 0.96 -0.24
C GLU A 312 -21.44 0.95 0.64
N LYS A 313 -20.86 2.13 0.87
CA LYS A 313 -19.61 2.25 1.64
C LYS A 313 -19.83 1.81 3.09
N LYS A 314 -19.06 0.83 3.54
CA LYS A 314 -19.03 0.29 4.90
C LYS A 314 -17.64 0.40 5.49
N ALA A 315 -17.24 1.62 5.83
CA ALA A 315 -15.92 1.85 6.43
C ALA A 315 -15.78 1.06 7.74
N CYS A 316 -14.64 0.43 7.94
CA CYS A 316 -14.36 -0.33 9.16
C CYS A 316 -14.38 0.60 10.38
N SER A 317 -15.27 0.32 11.34
CA SER A 317 -15.37 1.11 12.58
C SER A 317 -14.10 1.03 13.42
N PHE A 318 -13.41 -0.12 13.41
CA PHE A 318 -12.17 -0.31 14.14
C PHE A 318 -11.03 0.57 13.55
N GLU A 319 -10.96 0.68 12.21
CA GLU A 319 -10.08 1.65 11.55
C GLU A 319 -10.35 3.08 12.03
N ARG A 320 -11.59 3.50 12.04
CA ARG A 320 -11.96 4.89 12.31
C ARG A 320 -11.84 5.25 13.78
N ILE A 321 -12.17 4.32 14.69
CA ILE A 321 -12.13 4.54 16.14
C ILE A 321 -10.71 4.39 16.69
N TYR A 322 -9.94 3.42 16.20
CA TYR A 322 -8.69 3.03 16.82
C TYR A 322 -7.43 3.33 15.99
N PHE A 323 -7.34 2.81 14.75
CA PHE A 323 -6.10 2.89 13.97
C PHE A 323 -5.86 4.22 13.28
N SER A 324 -6.88 4.82 12.67
CA SER A 324 -6.72 6.08 11.95
C SER A 324 -6.26 7.20 12.88
N ARG A 325 -5.42 8.08 12.36
CA ARG A 325 -4.92 9.22 13.13
C ARG A 325 -6.03 10.21 13.46
N GLY A 326 -6.10 10.62 14.72
CA GLY A 326 -7.03 11.66 15.19
C GLY A 326 -6.76 13.04 14.60
N SER A 327 -5.62 13.25 13.94
CA SER A 327 -5.30 14.48 13.20
C SER A 327 -5.95 14.54 11.81
N ASP A 328 -6.56 13.46 11.30
CA ASP A 328 -7.43 13.52 10.13
C ASP A 328 -8.72 14.25 10.48
N MET A 329 -9.10 15.24 9.67
CA MET A 329 -10.25 16.10 9.93
C MET A 329 -11.58 15.32 10.07
N ASP A 330 -11.78 14.29 9.24
CA ASP A 330 -13.03 13.50 9.27
C ASP A 330 -13.03 12.56 10.48
N ILE A 331 -11.88 11.93 10.78
CA ILE A 331 -11.70 11.09 11.96
C ILE A 331 -11.86 11.90 13.24
N TYR A 332 -11.29 13.11 13.29
CA TYR A 332 -11.43 14.01 14.43
C TYR A 332 -12.91 14.32 14.72
N LYS A 333 -13.67 14.76 13.69
CA LYS A 333 -15.09 15.08 13.81
C LYS A 333 -15.91 13.87 14.27
N GLU A 334 -15.68 12.69 13.67
CA GLU A 334 -16.38 11.46 14.04
C GLU A 334 -16.12 11.04 15.49
N ARG A 335 -14.84 11.06 15.91
CA ARG A 335 -14.50 10.71 17.30
C ARG A 335 -15.08 11.70 18.30
N LYS A 336 -15.10 12.99 17.96
CA LYS A 336 -15.73 14.03 18.77
C LYS A 336 -17.23 13.76 18.92
N GLN A 337 -17.94 13.48 17.82
CA GLN A 337 -19.37 13.11 17.84
C GLN A 337 -19.64 11.83 18.63
N LEU A 338 -18.73 10.86 18.62
CA LEU A 338 -18.85 9.67 19.48
C LEU A 338 -18.81 10.05 20.95
N GLY A 339 -17.92 10.96 21.35
CA GLY A 339 -17.86 11.51 22.71
C GLY A 339 -19.15 12.24 23.12
N GLU A 340 -19.68 13.07 22.26
CA GLU A 340 -20.95 13.77 22.47
C GLU A 340 -22.11 12.77 22.74
N LYS A 341 -22.16 11.67 21.97
CA LYS A 341 -23.18 10.61 22.16
C LYS A 341 -23.01 9.83 23.47
N LEU A 342 -21.82 9.83 24.06
CA LEU A 342 -21.56 9.16 25.34
C LEU A 342 -21.98 10.00 26.56
N VAL A 343 -22.28 11.28 26.43
CA VAL A 343 -22.61 12.16 27.54
C VAL A 343 -23.78 11.60 28.38
N ASN A 344 -24.94 11.36 27.76
CA ASN A 344 -26.10 10.86 28.48
C ASN A 344 -25.89 9.46 29.12
N PRO A 345 -25.35 8.45 28.44
CA PRO A 345 -24.99 7.18 29.04
C PRO A 345 -24.06 7.29 30.25
N ILE A 346 -23.03 8.17 30.15
CA ILE A 346 -22.05 8.37 31.23
C ILE A 346 -22.72 9.08 32.43
N LEU A 347 -23.44 10.18 32.20
CA LEU A 347 -24.15 10.88 33.29
C LEU A 347 -25.12 9.97 34.01
N LYS A 348 -25.86 9.14 33.28
CA LYS A 348 -26.75 8.15 33.88
C LYS A 348 -25.99 7.10 34.70
N ALA A 349 -24.82 6.69 34.27
CA ALA A 349 -23.99 5.69 34.95
C ALA A 349 -23.43 6.19 36.30
N VAL A 350 -23.30 7.52 36.47
CA VAL A 350 -22.84 8.17 37.71
C VAL A 350 -24.01 8.82 38.47
N ASP A 351 -25.24 8.45 38.16
CA ASP A 351 -26.49 8.99 38.79
C ASP A 351 -26.54 10.54 38.76
N TYR A 352 -25.92 11.15 37.71
CA TYR A 352 -25.80 12.61 37.53
C TYR A 352 -25.00 13.33 38.63
N ASP A 353 -24.24 12.58 39.43
CA ASP A 353 -23.37 13.15 40.46
C ASP A 353 -22.00 13.57 39.85
N VAL A 354 -22.02 14.74 39.21
CA VAL A 354 -20.81 15.31 38.59
C VAL A 354 -19.88 15.97 39.59
N GLU A 355 -20.35 16.39 40.76
CA GLU A 355 -19.50 17.02 41.78
C GLU A 355 -18.52 16.02 42.42
N HIS A 356 -18.91 14.75 42.56
CA HIS A 356 -18.08 13.72 43.17
C HIS A 356 -17.48 12.76 42.14
N THR A 357 -17.61 13.05 40.83
CA THR A 357 -17.12 12.19 39.77
C THR A 357 -15.91 12.81 39.06
N VAL A 358 -14.82 12.04 38.90
CA VAL A 358 -13.65 12.44 38.13
C VAL A 358 -13.72 11.77 36.74
N PHE A 359 -13.77 12.59 35.70
CA PHE A 359 -13.76 12.11 34.32
C PHE A 359 -12.32 12.15 33.77
N SER A 360 -11.93 11.06 33.12
CA SER A 360 -10.61 10.94 32.49
C SER A 360 -10.71 10.03 31.25
N PHE A 361 -9.65 9.98 30.48
CA PHE A 361 -9.55 9.13 29.29
C PHE A 361 -8.24 8.34 29.25
N ILE A 362 -8.25 7.23 28.53
CA ILE A 362 -7.03 6.47 28.25
C ILE A 362 -6.36 7.09 27.01
N PRO A 363 -5.16 7.67 27.14
CA PRO A 363 -4.41 8.19 25.98
C PRO A 363 -4.03 7.06 25.00
N ASN A 364 -3.83 7.35 23.70
CA ASN A 364 -4.09 8.65 23.06
C ASN A 364 -5.42 8.58 22.26
N THR A 365 -5.95 7.40 22.02
CA THR A 365 -7.06 7.15 21.08
C THR A 365 -8.38 7.76 21.55
N ALA A 366 -8.65 7.74 22.85
CA ALA A 366 -9.89 8.25 23.43
C ALA A 366 -9.92 9.78 23.62
N GLU A 367 -8.80 10.48 23.44
CA GLU A 367 -8.65 11.92 23.72
C GLU A 367 -9.68 12.77 22.97
N VAL A 368 -9.85 12.56 21.67
CA VAL A 368 -10.77 13.35 20.85
C VAL A 368 -12.24 13.09 21.23
N ALA A 369 -12.58 11.86 21.59
CA ALA A 369 -13.92 11.52 22.08
C ALA A 369 -14.17 12.20 23.44
N PHE A 370 -13.15 12.24 24.31
CA PHE A 370 -13.25 12.93 25.59
C PHE A 370 -13.48 14.44 25.42
N TYR A 371 -12.87 15.09 24.43
CA TYR A 371 -13.17 16.51 24.12
C TYR A 371 -14.63 16.70 23.69
N GLY A 372 -15.20 15.78 22.90
CA GLY A 372 -16.62 15.83 22.56
C GLY A 372 -17.53 15.64 23.77
N LEU A 373 -17.16 14.74 24.69
CA LEU A 373 -17.86 14.57 25.97
C LEU A 373 -17.84 15.86 26.79
N LEU A 374 -16.67 16.49 26.97
CA LEU A 374 -16.53 17.72 27.75
C LEU A 374 -17.32 18.89 27.16
N GLU A 375 -17.19 19.13 25.86
CA GLU A 375 -17.86 20.25 25.21
C GLU A 375 -19.39 20.17 25.38
N LEU A 376 -19.99 19.01 25.22
CA LEU A 376 -21.45 18.86 25.39
C LEU A 376 -21.86 18.88 26.87
N SER A 377 -21.07 18.31 27.79
CA SER A 377 -21.36 18.35 29.22
C SER A 377 -21.30 19.76 29.78
N LEU A 378 -20.32 20.59 29.34
CA LEU A 378 -20.18 21.98 29.75
C LEU A 378 -21.34 22.88 29.30
N ILE A 379 -22.06 22.52 28.24
CA ILE A 379 -23.25 23.27 27.78
C ILE A 379 -24.47 22.95 28.66
N HIS A 380 -24.44 21.82 29.37
CA HIS A 380 -25.58 21.35 30.19
C HIS A 380 -25.35 21.44 31.71
N ILE A 381 -24.19 21.92 32.14
CA ILE A 381 -23.87 22.28 33.51
C ILE A 381 -23.96 23.81 33.67
#